data_51568cd4a50197468736b2facb5fcc56
#
_entry.id   51568cd4a50197468736b2facb5fcc56
#
_cell.length_a   1.000
_cell.length_b   1.000
_cell.length_c   1.000
_cell.angle_alpha   90.00
_cell.angle_beta   90.00
_cell.angle_gamma   90.00
#
_symmetry.space_group_name_H-M   'P 1'
#
loop_
_entity.id
_entity.type
_entity.pdbx_description
1 polymer ?
#
loop_
_entity_poly.entity_id
_entity_poly.type
_entity_poly.pdbx_seq_one_letter_code
_entity_poly.pdbx_strand_id
1 'polypeptide(L)'
;MGTENVKGSNYAWAVAIACIAFYAVPLGFAANHAGLFITPVMNEFGWSRTDATLFMSIQPWVAALCTPLAGKLISKYNPRWIMTASVLVFGLANLACAWFTAPWQWNIYGVLYGASAAFWMYIATPTMVNRWFAKSNGTVIGVIGVMVSLFGAIMSPIINGWIASMGWQTARIICSVIVIVVGGGLTAALLRESPEKMGVLPWGYGTVEEKKSEAASQIAVGADEGATAAQARKNPALWLLIVMAGFFVISASFVQQLASYASTGELGAAVGAMAVSIAMVASIIGKFGLGWLCDHIGARMTGVIAGVLGGAGAAIAFFAGANVMGFYVGVALFGVGYSALNIVPPMTCRQAFGNKDYANIFSMVATGLNVFSGFAALIYAQIFDITGSFAGAFWMIIVFYVLVILLSLVIVPMGRKSWAK
;
A
#
# COMPACT_ATOMS: atom_id res chain seq x y z
N MET A 1 -47.01 -5.47 5.19
CA MET A 1 -46.02 -5.30 4.12
C MET A 1 -44.80 -6.02 4.59
N GLY A 2 -44.47 -7.14 3.95
CA GLY A 2 -43.38 -8.00 4.38
C GLY A 2 -42.04 -7.30 4.16
N THR A 3 -41.17 -7.31 5.16
CA THR A 3 -39.77 -6.96 5.05
C THR A 3 -39.09 -8.02 4.18
N GLU A 4 -39.00 -7.76 2.86
CA GLU A 4 -38.10 -8.54 2.01
C GLU A 4 -36.69 -8.40 2.57
N ASN A 5 -36.08 -9.52 2.96
CA ASN A 5 -34.67 -9.62 3.33
C ASN A 5 -33.83 -9.28 2.09
N VAL A 6 -33.53 -8.00 1.90
CA VAL A 6 -32.67 -7.54 0.81
C VAL A 6 -31.24 -7.97 1.17
N LYS A 7 -30.83 -9.14 0.66
CA LYS A 7 -29.45 -9.63 0.81
C LYS A 7 -28.50 -8.67 0.10
N GLY A 8 -27.40 -8.29 0.77
CA GLY A 8 -26.33 -7.54 0.16
C GLY A 8 -25.78 -8.25 -1.10
N SER A 9 -25.38 -7.45 -2.08
CA SER A 9 -25.01 -7.97 -3.40
C SER A 9 -23.69 -8.74 -3.40
N ASN A 10 -23.68 -9.96 -3.92
CA ASN A 10 -22.47 -10.74 -4.17
C ASN A 10 -21.57 -10.09 -5.24
N TYR A 11 -22.05 -9.08 -5.99
CA TYR A 11 -21.26 -8.33 -6.96
C TYR A 11 -20.07 -7.58 -6.31
N ALA A 12 -20.14 -7.31 -5.00
CA ALA A 12 -19.01 -6.75 -4.25
C ALA A 12 -17.71 -7.56 -4.44
N TRP A 13 -17.80 -8.89 -4.54
CA TRP A 13 -16.64 -9.74 -4.80
C TRP A 13 -16.08 -9.57 -6.21
N ALA A 14 -16.91 -9.30 -7.22
CA ALA A 14 -16.43 -8.92 -8.55
C ALA A 14 -15.70 -7.59 -8.52
N VAL A 15 -16.14 -6.63 -7.69
CA VAL A 15 -15.42 -5.39 -7.47
C VAL A 15 -14.09 -5.63 -6.71
N ALA A 16 -14.04 -6.55 -5.76
CA ALA A 16 -12.77 -6.94 -5.12
C ALA A 16 -11.77 -7.53 -6.13
N ILE A 17 -12.25 -8.36 -7.07
CA ILE A 17 -11.42 -8.86 -8.20
C ILE A 17 -10.95 -7.71 -9.09
N ALA A 18 -11.81 -6.71 -9.36
CA ALA A 18 -11.41 -5.50 -10.09
C ALA A 18 -10.33 -4.72 -9.32
N CYS A 19 -10.42 -4.65 -7.98
CA CYS A 19 -9.39 -4.05 -7.15
C CYS A 19 -8.05 -4.80 -7.26
N ILE A 20 -8.06 -6.12 -7.29
CA ILE A 20 -6.86 -6.93 -7.57
C ILE A 20 -6.32 -6.60 -8.97
N ALA A 21 -7.19 -6.48 -9.97
CA ALA A 21 -6.80 -6.21 -11.35
C ALA A 21 -6.11 -4.84 -11.50
N PHE A 22 -6.66 -3.76 -10.95
CA PHE A 22 -6.04 -2.45 -11.10
C PHE A 22 -4.89 -2.15 -10.12
N TYR A 23 -4.77 -2.91 -9.03
CA TYR A 23 -3.75 -2.67 -8.00
C TYR A 23 -2.66 -3.76 -7.98
N ALA A 24 -3.06 -5.03 -7.82
CA ALA A 24 -2.09 -6.11 -7.65
C ALA A 24 -1.42 -6.51 -8.98
N VAL A 25 -2.13 -6.43 -10.11
CA VAL A 25 -1.53 -6.78 -11.41
C VAL A 25 -0.45 -5.76 -11.83
N PRO A 26 -0.68 -4.43 -11.83
CA PRO A 26 0.39 -3.47 -12.14
C PRO A 26 1.60 -3.58 -11.21
N LEU A 27 1.37 -3.76 -9.91
CA LEU A 27 2.47 -3.93 -8.94
C LEU A 27 3.19 -5.25 -9.12
N GLY A 28 2.45 -6.35 -9.24
CA GLY A 28 3.01 -7.69 -9.26
C GLY A 28 3.69 -8.09 -10.57
N PHE A 29 3.34 -7.46 -11.70
CA PHE A 29 3.92 -7.79 -13.01
C PHE A 29 4.89 -6.74 -13.55
N ALA A 30 4.84 -5.49 -13.07
CA ALA A 30 5.68 -4.44 -13.62
C ALA A 30 6.41 -3.62 -12.54
N ALA A 31 5.68 -2.96 -11.64
CA ALA A 31 6.25 -1.95 -10.76
C ALA A 31 7.25 -2.52 -9.74
N ASN A 32 6.94 -3.64 -9.08
CA ASN A 32 7.83 -4.27 -8.10
C ASN A 32 9.08 -4.91 -8.73
N HIS A 33 9.05 -5.18 -10.03
CA HIS A 33 10.12 -5.83 -10.76
C HIS A 33 10.97 -4.86 -11.60
N ALA A 34 10.72 -3.55 -11.49
CA ALA A 34 11.49 -2.55 -12.21
C ALA A 34 13.01 -2.70 -11.99
N GLY A 35 13.43 -3.12 -10.79
CA GLY A 35 14.82 -3.38 -10.45
C GLY A 35 15.49 -4.49 -11.27
N LEU A 36 14.75 -5.51 -11.75
CA LEU A 36 15.29 -6.60 -12.55
C LEU A 36 15.77 -6.12 -13.93
N PHE A 37 15.20 -5.03 -14.43
CA PHE A 37 15.53 -4.47 -15.74
C PHE A 37 16.72 -3.51 -15.71
N ILE A 38 17.14 -3.04 -14.52
CA ILE A 38 18.18 -2.02 -14.39
C ILE A 38 19.54 -2.53 -14.94
N THR A 39 20.00 -3.67 -14.44
CA THR A 39 21.30 -4.22 -14.84
C THR A 39 21.39 -4.54 -16.34
N PRO A 40 20.40 -5.24 -16.96
CA PRO A 40 20.38 -5.44 -18.39
C PRO A 40 20.44 -4.15 -19.22
N VAL A 41 19.68 -3.14 -18.83
CA VAL A 41 19.65 -1.82 -19.51
C VAL A 41 21.01 -1.09 -19.35
N MET A 42 21.59 -1.09 -18.15
CA MET A 42 22.91 -0.51 -17.93
C MET A 42 23.97 -1.16 -18.79
N ASN A 43 23.95 -2.49 -18.90
CA ASN A 43 24.92 -3.25 -19.69
C ASN A 43 24.78 -2.99 -21.19
N GLU A 44 23.55 -2.83 -21.70
CA GLU A 44 23.28 -2.61 -23.13
C GLU A 44 23.64 -1.19 -23.58
N PHE A 45 23.29 -0.17 -22.78
CA PHE A 45 23.46 1.23 -23.16
C PHE A 45 24.66 1.92 -22.51
N GLY A 46 25.39 1.26 -21.62
CA GLY A 46 26.51 1.85 -20.89
C GLY A 46 26.12 2.95 -19.90
N TRP A 47 24.87 2.96 -19.42
CA TRP A 47 24.39 3.99 -18.51
C TRP A 47 24.94 3.84 -17.10
N SER A 48 25.07 4.97 -16.41
CA SER A 48 25.36 4.94 -14.97
C SER A 48 24.14 4.37 -14.22
N ARG A 49 24.41 3.85 -13.01
CA ARG A 49 23.30 3.37 -12.14
C ARG A 49 22.32 4.49 -11.81
N THR A 50 22.81 5.70 -11.62
CA THR A 50 21.98 6.88 -11.37
C THR A 50 21.03 7.14 -12.53
N ASP A 51 21.53 7.13 -13.78
CA ASP A 51 20.69 7.34 -14.96
C ASP A 51 19.59 6.27 -15.09
N ALA A 52 19.93 5.01 -14.82
CA ALA A 52 19.02 3.90 -14.91
C ALA A 52 17.97 3.82 -13.77
N THR A 53 18.19 4.51 -12.64
CA THR A 53 17.31 4.44 -11.45
C THR A 53 16.58 5.73 -11.12
N LEU A 54 16.93 6.86 -11.74
CA LEU A 54 16.39 8.18 -11.42
C LEU A 54 14.85 8.24 -11.51
N PHE A 55 14.26 7.51 -12.46
CA PHE A 55 12.81 7.42 -12.61
C PHE A 55 12.10 6.88 -11.33
N MET A 56 12.77 6.00 -10.56
CA MET A 56 12.23 5.47 -9.30
C MET A 56 12.15 6.54 -8.22
N SER A 57 13.04 7.54 -8.27
CA SER A 57 12.99 8.70 -7.36
C SER A 57 11.95 9.74 -7.81
N ILE A 58 11.74 9.90 -9.13
CA ILE A 58 10.75 10.82 -9.69
C ILE A 58 9.34 10.36 -9.36
N GLN A 59 9.06 9.06 -9.45
CA GLN A 59 7.73 8.47 -9.29
C GLN A 59 7.00 8.89 -8.01
N PRO A 60 7.56 8.76 -6.78
CA PRO A 60 6.82 9.11 -5.55
C PRO A 60 6.54 10.61 -5.43
N TRP A 61 7.41 11.48 -5.93
CA TRP A 61 7.19 12.91 -5.92
C TRP A 61 6.06 13.33 -6.86
N VAL A 62 6.04 12.77 -8.07
CA VAL A 62 4.93 13.02 -9.01
C VAL A 62 3.62 12.45 -8.46
N ALA A 63 3.66 11.25 -7.85
CA ALA A 63 2.50 10.67 -7.21
C ALA A 63 1.99 11.58 -6.08
N ALA A 64 2.86 12.15 -5.24
CA ALA A 64 2.48 13.08 -4.18
C ALA A 64 1.72 14.29 -4.72
N LEU A 65 2.19 14.88 -5.82
CA LEU A 65 1.56 16.03 -6.48
C LEU A 65 0.20 15.66 -7.11
N CYS A 66 0.07 14.48 -7.71
CA CYS A 66 -1.14 14.04 -8.40
C CYS A 66 -2.20 13.45 -7.46
N THR A 67 -1.82 12.96 -6.27
CA THR A 67 -2.74 12.26 -5.35
C THR A 67 -3.94 13.11 -4.89
N PRO A 68 -3.82 14.41 -4.56
CA PRO A 68 -4.98 15.24 -4.22
C PRO A 68 -5.97 15.40 -5.38
N LEU A 69 -5.45 15.45 -6.62
CA LEU A 69 -6.28 15.48 -7.83
C LEU A 69 -7.00 14.15 -8.03
N ALA A 70 -6.30 13.04 -7.82
CA ALA A 70 -6.86 11.70 -7.90
C ALA A 70 -8.05 11.52 -6.92
N GLY A 71 -7.91 11.95 -5.67
CA GLY A 71 -9.00 11.93 -4.69
C GLY A 71 -10.24 12.70 -5.14
N LYS A 72 -10.06 13.91 -5.69
CA LYS A 72 -11.16 14.71 -6.22
C LYS A 72 -11.83 14.08 -7.44
N LEU A 73 -11.05 13.52 -8.35
CA LEU A 73 -11.59 12.88 -9.55
C LEU A 73 -12.35 11.61 -9.23
N ILE A 74 -11.84 10.75 -8.35
CA ILE A 74 -12.49 9.51 -7.91
C ILE A 74 -13.80 9.79 -7.15
N SER A 75 -13.88 10.91 -6.41
CA SER A 75 -15.11 11.29 -5.72
C SER A 75 -16.16 11.89 -6.66
N LYS A 76 -15.75 12.59 -7.73
CA LYS A 76 -16.64 13.32 -8.62
C LYS A 76 -17.10 12.54 -9.84
N TYR A 77 -16.23 11.71 -10.40
CA TYR A 77 -16.47 11.00 -11.65
C TYR A 77 -16.54 9.48 -11.42
N ASN A 78 -16.97 8.74 -12.45
CA ASN A 78 -17.08 7.29 -12.38
C ASN A 78 -15.69 6.64 -12.25
N PRO A 79 -15.40 5.96 -11.11
CA PRO A 79 -14.10 5.35 -10.84
C PRO A 79 -13.70 4.30 -11.88
N ARG A 80 -14.66 3.62 -12.52
CA ARG A 80 -14.41 2.61 -13.54
C ARG A 80 -13.48 3.13 -14.63
N TRP A 81 -13.85 4.25 -15.24
CA TRP A 81 -13.09 4.79 -16.37
C TRP A 81 -11.79 5.45 -15.94
N ILE A 82 -11.78 6.10 -14.78
CA ILE A 82 -10.57 6.70 -14.20
C ILE A 82 -9.52 5.63 -13.92
N MET A 83 -9.91 4.54 -13.23
CA MET A 83 -8.99 3.44 -12.91
C MET A 83 -8.52 2.73 -14.18
N THR A 84 -9.42 2.43 -15.11
CA THR A 84 -9.04 1.81 -16.38
C THR A 84 -8.04 2.69 -17.14
N ALA A 85 -8.32 3.98 -17.29
CA ALA A 85 -7.41 4.90 -17.99
C ALA A 85 -6.05 4.99 -17.28
N SER A 86 -6.02 5.07 -15.94
CA SER A 86 -4.75 5.17 -15.22
C SER A 86 -3.91 3.89 -15.31
N VAL A 87 -4.53 2.70 -15.28
CA VAL A 87 -3.82 1.43 -15.50
C VAL A 87 -3.31 1.31 -16.95
N LEU A 88 -4.11 1.77 -17.93
CA LEU A 88 -3.70 1.79 -19.33
C LEU A 88 -2.52 2.75 -19.55
N VAL A 89 -2.56 3.96 -18.97
CA VAL A 89 -1.43 4.91 -19.05
C VAL A 89 -0.16 4.30 -18.47
N PHE A 90 -0.24 3.66 -17.31
CA PHE A 90 0.91 2.95 -16.73
C PHE A 90 1.40 1.81 -17.63
N GLY A 91 0.49 0.95 -18.11
CA GLY A 91 0.82 -0.19 -18.94
C GLY A 91 1.45 0.22 -20.29
N LEU A 92 0.90 1.25 -20.93
CA LEU A 92 1.43 1.80 -22.20
C LEU A 92 2.79 2.49 -21.99
N ALA A 93 2.96 3.24 -20.89
CA ALA A 93 4.24 3.86 -20.55
C ALA A 93 5.31 2.79 -20.27
N ASN A 94 4.94 1.71 -19.54
CA ASN A 94 5.84 0.59 -19.29
C ASN A 94 6.17 -0.18 -20.57
N LEU A 95 5.23 -0.32 -21.49
CA LEU A 95 5.42 -0.92 -22.81
C LEU A 95 6.42 -0.10 -23.65
N ALA A 96 6.23 1.23 -23.68
CA ALA A 96 7.09 2.14 -24.44
C ALA A 96 8.57 2.06 -24.02
N CYS A 97 8.85 1.72 -22.74
CA CYS A 97 10.22 1.56 -22.24
C CYS A 97 11.02 0.47 -22.98
N ALA A 98 10.36 -0.49 -23.64
CA ALA A 98 11.05 -1.52 -24.43
C ALA A 98 11.83 -0.94 -25.61
N TRP A 99 11.50 0.27 -26.06
CA TRP A 99 12.14 0.98 -27.18
C TRP A 99 12.93 2.21 -26.74
N PHE A 100 13.02 2.49 -25.44
CA PHE A 100 13.75 3.65 -24.95
C PHE A 100 15.26 3.39 -24.94
N THR A 101 16.02 4.33 -25.50
CA THR A 101 17.47 4.25 -25.65
C THR A 101 18.23 5.35 -24.90
N ALA A 102 17.49 6.31 -24.32
CA ALA A 102 18.10 7.44 -23.60
C ALA A 102 17.53 7.56 -22.17
N PRO A 103 18.34 7.94 -21.16
CA PRO A 103 17.92 8.04 -19.76
C PRO A 103 16.72 8.97 -19.53
N TRP A 104 16.64 10.10 -20.24
CA TRP A 104 15.54 11.06 -20.11
C TRP A 104 14.17 10.47 -20.49
N GLN A 105 14.12 9.50 -21.39
CA GLN A 105 12.89 8.79 -21.76
C GLN A 105 12.37 7.95 -20.58
N TRP A 106 13.28 7.33 -19.82
CA TRP A 106 12.93 6.61 -18.58
C TRP A 106 12.45 7.57 -17.47
N ASN A 107 12.97 8.80 -17.45
CA ASN A 107 12.47 9.82 -16.52
C ASN A 107 11.03 10.22 -16.86
N ILE A 108 10.68 10.33 -18.17
CA ILE A 108 9.28 10.52 -18.59
C ILE A 108 8.40 9.35 -18.15
N TYR A 109 8.88 8.10 -18.29
CA TYR A 109 8.18 6.95 -17.73
C TYR A 109 7.96 7.11 -16.23
N GLY A 110 8.95 7.56 -15.48
CA GLY A 110 8.82 7.86 -14.04
C GLY A 110 7.71 8.86 -13.72
N VAL A 111 7.58 9.92 -14.55
CA VAL A 111 6.47 10.90 -14.43
C VAL A 111 5.13 10.25 -14.72
N LEU A 112 4.98 9.52 -15.82
CA LEU A 112 3.73 8.85 -16.18
C LEU A 112 3.33 7.77 -15.18
N TYR A 113 4.31 7.01 -14.67
CA TYR A 113 4.10 6.05 -13.60
C TYR A 113 3.61 6.75 -12.33
N GLY A 114 4.29 7.80 -11.86
CA GLY A 114 3.87 8.55 -10.67
C GLY A 114 2.47 9.14 -10.78
N ALA A 115 2.18 9.78 -11.91
CA ALA A 115 0.87 10.34 -12.18
C ALA A 115 -0.24 9.28 -12.19
N SER A 116 -0.01 8.13 -12.82
CA SER A 116 -0.99 7.03 -12.86
C SER A 116 -1.11 6.31 -11.50
N ALA A 117 0.00 6.08 -10.81
CA ALA A 117 0.03 5.42 -9.50
C ALA A 117 -0.76 6.18 -8.43
N ALA A 118 -0.81 7.51 -8.52
CA ALA A 118 -1.62 8.35 -7.64
C ALA A 118 -3.09 7.90 -7.57
N PHE A 119 -3.63 7.35 -8.65
CA PHE A 119 -5.00 6.87 -8.72
C PHE A 119 -5.15 5.46 -8.14
N TRP A 120 -4.42 4.47 -8.64
CA TRP A 120 -4.67 3.07 -8.32
C TRP A 120 -3.88 2.54 -7.12
N MET A 121 -2.76 3.18 -6.74
CA MET A 121 -1.88 2.61 -5.73
C MET A 121 -2.39 2.77 -4.29
N TYR A 122 -2.91 3.95 -3.92
CA TYR A 122 -3.25 4.23 -2.52
C TYR A 122 -4.74 4.47 -2.28
N ILE A 123 -5.44 5.20 -3.17
CA ILE A 123 -6.78 5.71 -2.91
C ILE A 123 -7.87 4.74 -3.36
N ALA A 124 -7.72 4.15 -4.55
CA ALA A 124 -8.81 3.45 -5.22
C ALA A 124 -9.28 2.21 -4.45
N THR A 125 -8.35 1.33 -4.05
CA THR A 125 -8.69 0.08 -3.36
C THR A 125 -9.49 0.33 -2.08
N PRO A 126 -9.02 1.11 -1.08
CA PRO A 126 -9.81 1.34 0.12
C PRO A 126 -11.10 2.10 -0.16
N THR A 127 -11.14 3.00 -1.15
CA THR A 127 -12.36 3.72 -1.53
C THR A 127 -13.41 2.77 -2.10
N MET A 128 -13.04 1.88 -3.01
CA MET A 128 -13.96 0.92 -3.61
C MET A 128 -14.43 -0.12 -2.59
N VAL A 129 -13.53 -0.67 -1.78
CA VAL A 129 -13.90 -1.61 -0.72
C VAL A 129 -14.88 -0.96 0.28
N ASN A 130 -14.63 0.29 0.68
CA ASN A 130 -15.52 0.99 1.61
C ASN A 130 -16.91 1.29 1.04
N ARG A 131 -17.06 1.41 -0.29
CA ARG A 131 -18.35 1.61 -0.95
C ARG A 131 -19.15 0.31 -1.08
N TRP A 132 -18.46 -0.81 -1.38
CA TRP A 132 -19.11 -2.06 -1.75
C TRP A 132 -19.27 -3.05 -0.58
N PHE A 133 -18.51 -2.87 0.50
CA PHE A 133 -18.55 -3.75 1.67
C PHE A 133 -19.01 -2.96 2.89
N ALA A 134 -20.11 -3.39 3.51
CA ALA A 134 -20.58 -2.84 4.79
C ALA A 134 -19.78 -3.40 5.96
N LYS A 135 -19.26 -4.65 5.84
CA LYS A 135 -18.41 -5.32 6.82
C LYS A 135 -17.20 -5.98 6.16
N SER A 136 -16.24 -6.39 6.98
CA SER A 136 -15.01 -7.11 6.55
C SER A 136 -14.08 -6.31 5.61
N ASN A 137 -14.13 -4.98 5.69
CA ASN A 137 -13.35 -4.09 4.82
C ASN A 137 -11.83 -4.30 5.01
N GLY A 138 -11.37 -4.43 6.26
CA GLY A 138 -9.97 -4.67 6.57
C GLY A 138 -9.49 -6.00 6.01
N THR A 139 -10.28 -7.07 6.17
CA THR A 139 -10.00 -8.38 5.60
C THR A 139 -9.89 -8.32 4.07
N VAL A 140 -10.85 -7.66 3.40
CA VAL A 140 -10.84 -7.54 1.93
C VAL A 140 -9.62 -6.75 1.45
N ILE A 141 -9.30 -5.62 2.08
CA ILE A 141 -8.08 -4.83 1.78
C ILE A 141 -6.83 -5.67 2.02
N GLY A 142 -6.80 -6.44 3.13
CA GLY A 142 -5.72 -7.35 3.46
C GLY A 142 -5.51 -8.42 2.39
N VAL A 143 -6.58 -9.08 1.93
CA VAL A 143 -6.54 -10.09 0.85
C VAL A 143 -6.02 -9.48 -0.45
N ILE A 144 -6.51 -8.30 -0.84
CA ILE A 144 -6.01 -7.60 -2.04
C ILE A 144 -4.50 -7.31 -1.88
N GLY A 145 -4.06 -6.88 -0.70
CA GLY A 145 -2.64 -6.65 -0.39
C GLY A 145 -1.78 -7.94 -0.44
N VAL A 146 -2.34 -9.09 -0.03
CA VAL A 146 -1.69 -10.41 -0.16
C VAL A 146 -1.47 -10.76 -1.63
N MET A 147 -2.45 -10.49 -2.51
CA MET A 147 -2.32 -10.76 -3.96
C MET A 147 -1.16 -9.97 -4.58
N VAL A 148 -0.90 -8.74 -4.13
CA VAL A 148 0.30 -7.97 -4.55
C VAL A 148 1.59 -8.72 -4.22
N SER A 149 1.71 -9.21 -2.99
CA SER A 149 2.91 -9.94 -2.53
C SER A 149 3.05 -11.29 -3.22
N LEU A 150 1.93 -11.99 -3.42
CA LEU A 150 1.89 -13.28 -4.11
C LEU A 150 2.33 -13.16 -5.57
N PHE A 151 1.75 -12.20 -6.31
CA PHE A 151 2.15 -11.95 -7.69
C PHE A 151 3.62 -11.51 -7.77
N GLY A 152 4.08 -10.66 -6.85
CA GLY A 152 5.48 -10.27 -6.77
C GLY A 152 6.42 -11.46 -6.57
N ALA A 153 6.11 -12.34 -5.63
CA ALA A 153 6.92 -13.52 -5.31
C ALA A 153 6.97 -14.53 -6.46
N ILE A 154 5.81 -14.81 -7.10
CA ILE A 154 5.72 -15.79 -8.21
C ILE A 154 6.36 -15.22 -9.48
N MET A 155 6.11 -13.95 -9.78
CA MET A 155 6.55 -13.37 -11.04
C MET A 155 8.04 -13.00 -11.06
N SER A 156 8.67 -12.78 -9.92
CA SER A 156 10.10 -12.43 -9.85
C SER A 156 10.99 -13.45 -10.56
N PRO A 157 10.96 -14.75 -10.22
CA PRO A 157 11.78 -15.74 -10.93
C PRO A 157 11.35 -15.94 -12.38
N ILE A 158 10.06 -15.83 -12.70
CA ILE A 158 9.54 -15.97 -14.07
C ILE A 158 10.06 -14.85 -14.97
N ILE A 159 9.96 -13.59 -14.51
CA ILE A 159 10.44 -12.42 -15.26
C ILE A 159 11.96 -12.50 -15.44
N ASN A 160 12.69 -12.91 -14.40
CA ASN A 160 14.14 -13.09 -14.51
C ASN A 160 14.49 -14.16 -15.55
N GLY A 161 13.74 -15.28 -15.59
CA GLY A 161 13.87 -16.31 -16.62
C GLY A 161 13.56 -15.78 -18.04
N TRP A 162 12.55 -14.95 -18.20
CA TRP A 162 12.25 -14.29 -19.49
C TRP A 162 13.35 -13.33 -19.90
N ILE A 163 13.91 -12.55 -18.98
CA ILE A 163 15.04 -11.66 -19.26
C ILE A 163 16.26 -12.47 -19.74
N ALA A 164 16.56 -13.59 -19.09
CA ALA A 164 17.70 -14.44 -19.45
C ALA A 164 17.52 -15.15 -20.80
N SER A 165 16.29 -15.56 -21.16
CA SER A 165 16.03 -16.38 -22.36
C SER A 165 15.65 -15.56 -23.59
N MET A 166 14.93 -14.43 -23.42
CA MET A 166 14.34 -13.65 -24.51
C MET A 166 14.80 -12.19 -24.56
N GLY A 167 15.64 -11.78 -23.62
CA GLY A 167 16.06 -10.38 -23.45
C GLY A 167 15.06 -9.54 -22.64
N TRP A 168 15.56 -8.43 -22.09
CA TRP A 168 14.79 -7.57 -21.20
C TRP A 168 13.64 -6.83 -21.90
N GLN A 169 13.81 -6.47 -23.19
CA GLN A 169 12.78 -5.80 -23.99
C GLN A 169 11.54 -6.68 -24.13
N THR A 170 11.72 -7.94 -24.56
CA THR A 170 10.62 -8.91 -24.72
C THR A 170 9.94 -9.22 -23.40
N ALA A 171 10.71 -9.44 -22.32
CA ALA A 171 10.17 -9.63 -20.98
C ALA A 171 9.31 -8.44 -20.54
N ARG A 172 9.76 -7.21 -20.80
CA ARG A 172 9.03 -6.00 -20.48
C ARG A 172 7.75 -5.84 -21.30
N ILE A 173 7.77 -6.18 -22.59
CA ILE A 173 6.58 -6.20 -23.44
C ILE A 173 5.54 -7.16 -22.87
N ILE A 174 5.91 -8.39 -22.54
CA ILE A 174 5.00 -9.40 -21.98
C ILE A 174 4.36 -8.87 -20.68
N CYS A 175 5.17 -8.37 -19.76
CA CYS A 175 4.66 -7.78 -18.51
C CYS A 175 3.67 -6.63 -18.77
N SER A 176 3.98 -5.76 -19.72
CA SER A 176 3.13 -4.62 -20.06
C SER A 176 1.81 -5.05 -20.68
N VAL A 177 1.83 -6.04 -21.58
CA VAL A 177 0.62 -6.60 -22.20
C VAL A 177 -0.29 -7.23 -21.13
N ILE A 178 0.29 -7.96 -20.18
CA ILE A 178 -0.49 -8.50 -19.04
C ILE A 178 -1.15 -7.37 -18.24
N VAL A 179 -0.42 -6.31 -17.91
CA VAL A 179 -0.98 -5.16 -17.19
C VAL A 179 -2.11 -4.50 -17.98
N ILE A 180 -1.95 -4.30 -19.29
CA ILE A 180 -2.96 -3.66 -20.15
C ILE A 180 -4.20 -4.56 -20.27
N VAL A 181 -4.03 -5.82 -20.64
CA VAL A 181 -5.13 -6.73 -20.96
C VAL A 181 -5.81 -7.22 -19.67
N VAL A 182 -5.05 -7.74 -18.72
CA VAL A 182 -5.62 -8.28 -17.48
C VAL A 182 -5.95 -7.15 -16.51
N GLY A 183 -5.00 -6.27 -16.20
CA GLY A 183 -5.21 -5.16 -15.30
C GLY A 183 -6.28 -4.18 -15.82
N GLY A 184 -6.08 -3.63 -17.02
CA GLY A 184 -7.02 -2.69 -17.64
C GLY A 184 -8.34 -3.33 -18.04
N GLY A 185 -8.30 -4.52 -18.68
CA GLY A 185 -9.49 -5.21 -19.18
C GLY A 185 -10.44 -5.66 -18.06
N LEU A 186 -9.94 -6.34 -17.01
CA LEU A 186 -10.77 -6.75 -15.88
C LEU A 186 -11.30 -5.54 -15.09
N THR A 187 -10.49 -4.48 -14.95
CA THR A 187 -10.97 -3.23 -14.32
C THR A 187 -12.13 -2.63 -15.12
N ALA A 188 -11.99 -2.53 -16.44
CA ALA A 188 -13.05 -2.03 -17.31
C ALA A 188 -14.30 -2.93 -17.28
N ALA A 189 -14.14 -4.24 -17.21
CA ALA A 189 -15.26 -5.17 -17.19
C ALA A 189 -16.03 -5.19 -15.86
N LEU A 190 -15.31 -5.29 -14.75
CA LEU A 190 -15.88 -5.63 -13.44
C LEU A 190 -16.11 -4.42 -12.52
N LEU A 191 -15.29 -3.34 -12.63
CA LEU A 191 -15.44 -2.21 -11.72
C LEU A 191 -16.74 -1.46 -11.98
N ARG A 192 -17.48 -1.19 -10.91
CA ARG A 192 -18.69 -0.35 -10.91
C ARG A 192 -18.55 0.74 -9.85
N GLU A 193 -19.27 1.83 -10.06
CA GLU A 193 -19.10 3.05 -9.26
C GLU A 193 -19.55 2.88 -7.82
N SER A 194 -20.78 2.39 -7.63
CA SER A 194 -21.34 2.13 -6.30
C SER A 194 -22.51 1.15 -6.38
N PRO A 195 -22.85 0.48 -5.25
CA PRO A 195 -24.01 -0.41 -5.15
C PRO A 195 -25.32 0.31 -5.45
N GLU A 196 -25.49 1.56 -4.96
CA GLU A 196 -26.71 2.35 -5.09
C GLU A 196 -27.05 2.61 -6.57
N LYS A 197 -26.03 2.91 -7.40
CA LYS A 197 -26.22 3.10 -8.86
C LYS A 197 -26.59 1.83 -9.60
N MET A 198 -26.40 0.67 -8.98
CA MET A 198 -26.85 -0.63 -9.49
C MET A 198 -28.17 -1.06 -8.88
N GLY A 199 -28.76 -0.29 -7.97
CA GLY A 199 -29.99 -0.65 -7.26
C GLY A 199 -29.82 -1.82 -6.29
N VAL A 200 -28.61 -2.04 -5.76
CA VAL A 200 -28.27 -3.11 -4.82
C VAL A 200 -27.67 -2.55 -3.53
N LEU A 201 -27.72 -3.35 -2.46
CA LEU A 201 -27.11 -2.99 -1.19
C LEU A 201 -25.65 -3.48 -1.13
N PRO A 202 -24.76 -2.80 -0.36
CA PRO A 202 -23.42 -3.26 -0.08
C PRO A 202 -23.42 -4.67 0.54
N TRP A 203 -22.36 -5.45 0.28
CA TRP A 203 -22.24 -6.79 0.85
C TRP A 203 -22.20 -6.74 2.38
N GLY A 204 -23.00 -7.58 3.02
CA GLY A 204 -23.07 -7.67 4.49
C GLY A 204 -24.02 -6.66 5.16
N TYR A 205 -24.80 -5.87 4.39
CA TYR A 205 -25.70 -4.85 4.94
C TYR A 205 -26.79 -5.44 5.85
N GLY A 206 -27.46 -6.52 5.46
CA GLY A 206 -28.55 -7.13 6.25
C GLY A 206 -28.10 -7.86 7.54
N THR A 207 -26.80 -8.04 7.77
CA THR A 207 -26.27 -8.71 8.99
C THR A 207 -25.79 -7.72 10.06
N VAL A 208 -25.75 -6.43 9.75
CA VAL A 208 -25.29 -5.37 10.67
C VAL A 208 -26.45 -4.92 11.60
N GLU A 209 -27.71 -5.01 11.13
CA GLU A 209 -28.88 -4.63 11.95
C GLU A 209 -29.19 -5.63 13.07
N GLU A 210 -28.88 -6.92 12.92
CA GLU A 210 -29.17 -7.95 13.92
C GLU A 210 -28.18 -8.00 15.11
N LYS A 211 -27.02 -7.33 15.02
CA LYS A 211 -26.04 -7.28 16.10
C LYS A 211 -25.76 -5.83 16.55
N LYS A 212 -26.74 -5.19 17.14
CA LYS A 212 -26.53 -4.02 18.03
C LYS A 212 -25.85 -4.47 19.34
N SER A 213 -24.63 -4.92 19.25
CA SER A 213 -23.70 -4.93 20.39
C SER A 213 -22.92 -3.61 20.33
N GLU A 214 -22.77 -2.93 21.46
CA GLU A 214 -22.12 -1.61 21.57
C GLU A 214 -20.70 -1.57 20.94
N ALA A 215 -20.00 -2.70 20.87
CA ALA A 215 -18.69 -2.83 20.22
C ALA A 215 -18.78 -2.77 18.66
N ALA A 216 -19.83 -3.34 18.07
CA ALA A 216 -20.05 -3.33 16.61
C ALA A 216 -20.45 -1.94 16.12
N SER A 217 -21.18 -1.17 16.92
CA SER A 217 -21.59 0.21 16.64
C SER A 217 -20.40 1.19 16.50
N GLN A 218 -19.25 0.88 17.10
CA GLN A 218 -18.04 1.69 16.98
C GLN A 218 -17.26 1.45 15.67
N ILE A 219 -17.51 0.33 14.97
CA ILE A 219 -16.75 -0.10 13.78
C ILE A 219 -17.54 0.17 12.48
N ALA A 220 -18.87 0.04 12.52
CA ALA A 220 -19.73 0.30 11.37
C ALA A 220 -20.02 1.81 11.23
N VAL A 221 -19.63 2.39 10.10
CA VAL A 221 -19.96 3.77 9.71
C VAL A 221 -20.84 3.70 8.46
N GLY A 222 -22.00 4.36 8.49
CA GLY A 222 -22.93 4.43 7.36
C GLY A 222 -22.30 5.02 6.09
N ALA A 223 -22.86 4.73 4.92
CA ALA A 223 -22.29 5.16 3.63
C ALA A 223 -22.22 6.70 3.51
N ASP A 224 -23.21 7.42 4.05
CA ASP A 224 -23.31 8.89 4.00
C ASP A 224 -22.89 9.59 5.29
N GLU A 225 -22.42 8.85 6.30
CA GLU A 225 -22.00 9.40 7.57
C GLU A 225 -20.51 9.77 7.56
N GLY A 226 -20.20 10.96 8.04
CA GLY A 226 -18.81 11.36 8.21
C GLY A 226 -18.55 12.85 8.04
N ALA A 227 -17.28 13.21 8.22
CA ALA A 227 -16.78 14.55 8.02
C ALA A 227 -16.62 14.89 6.53
N THR A 228 -16.80 16.17 6.18
CA THR A 228 -16.33 16.68 4.89
C THR A 228 -14.81 16.87 4.92
N ALA A 229 -14.17 16.94 3.75
CA ALA A 229 -12.74 17.21 3.65
C ALA A 229 -12.35 18.56 4.29
N ALA A 230 -13.23 19.56 4.24
CA ALA A 230 -13.03 20.85 4.87
C ALA A 230 -13.03 20.77 6.41
N GLN A 231 -13.93 19.95 6.98
CA GLN A 231 -13.96 19.68 8.42
C GLN A 231 -12.74 18.86 8.86
N ALA A 232 -12.37 17.83 8.10
CA ALA A 232 -11.22 16.99 8.39
C ALA A 232 -9.91 17.80 8.41
N ARG A 233 -9.70 18.73 7.47
CA ARG A 233 -8.51 19.60 7.42
C ARG A 233 -8.33 20.46 8.67
N LYS A 234 -9.42 20.88 9.29
CA LYS A 234 -9.39 21.67 10.53
C LYS A 234 -9.17 20.81 11.77
N ASN A 235 -9.33 19.49 11.67
CA ASN A 235 -9.16 18.56 12.78
C ASN A 235 -7.70 18.11 12.85
N PRO A 236 -7.01 18.27 14.00
CA PRO A 236 -5.63 17.80 14.19
C PRO A 236 -5.47 16.28 13.93
N ALA A 237 -6.52 15.48 14.11
CA ALA A 237 -6.49 14.04 13.86
C ALA A 237 -6.06 13.68 12.44
N LEU A 238 -6.37 14.50 11.42
CA LEU A 238 -5.93 14.27 10.05
C LEU A 238 -4.40 14.38 9.93
N TRP A 239 -3.84 15.42 10.51
CA TRP A 239 -2.39 15.65 10.46
C TRP A 239 -1.62 14.60 11.24
N LEU A 240 -2.16 14.18 12.40
CA LEU A 240 -1.61 13.06 13.17
C LEU A 240 -1.70 11.74 12.39
N LEU A 241 -2.78 11.51 11.64
CA LEU A 241 -2.92 10.34 10.77
C LEU A 241 -1.89 10.35 9.64
N ILE A 242 -1.62 11.50 9.03
CA ILE A 242 -0.59 11.67 8.00
C ILE A 242 0.80 11.33 8.57
N VAL A 243 1.12 11.83 9.76
CA VAL A 243 2.39 11.54 10.44
C VAL A 243 2.51 10.06 10.80
N MET A 244 1.45 9.46 11.35
CA MET A 244 1.41 8.02 11.65
C MET A 244 1.65 7.16 10.38
N ALA A 245 1.00 7.52 9.28
CA ALA A 245 1.20 6.86 7.99
C ALA A 245 2.64 7.04 7.48
N GLY A 246 3.24 8.22 7.70
CA GLY A 246 4.65 8.51 7.42
C GLY A 246 5.60 7.60 8.20
N PHE A 247 5.35 7.39 9.49
CA PHE A 247 6.16 6.48 10.31
C PHE A 247 6.07 5.04 9.82
N PHE A 248 4.88 4.59 9.41
CA PHE A 248 4.72 3.26 8.80
C PHE A 248 5.52 3.12 7.50
N VAL A 249 5.45 4.09 6.58
CA VAL A 249 6.10 3.96 5.27
C VAL A 249 7.62 4.07 5.38
N ILE A 250 8.15 4.94 6.23
CA ILE A 250 9.59 5.00 6.47
C ILE A 250 10.06 3.66 7.07
N SER A 251 9.39 3.15 8.11
CA SER A 251 9.75 1.87 8.72
C SER A 251 9.66 0.71 7.72
N ALA A 252 8.62 0.65 6.89
CA ALA A 252 8.47 -0.38 5.86
C ALA A 252 9.62 -0.36 4.83
N SER A 253 10.10 0.83 4.49
CA SER A 253 11.21 0.99 3.54
C SER A 253 12.53 0.38 4.05
N PHE A 254 12.67 0.16 5.35
CA PHE A 254 13.86 -0.48 5.93
C PHE A 254 14.04 -1.93 5.48
N VAL A 255 12.99 -2.62 5.04
CA VAL A 255 13.10 -3.97 4.46
C VAL A 255 14.12 -4.01 3.33
N GLN A 256 14.22 -2.94 2.54
CA GLN A 256 15.19 -2.83 1.45
C GLN A 256 16.64 -2.67 1.94
N GLN A 257 16.82 -2.28 3.19
CA GLN A 257 18.14 -2.10 3.82
C GLN A 257 18.61 -3.34 4.59
N LEU A 258 17.73 -4.34 4.84
CA LEU A 258 18.05 -5.54 5.63
C LEU A 258 19.23 -6.32 5.03
N ALA A 259 19.28 -6.45 3.70
CA ALA A 259 20.39 -7.12 3.02
C ALA A 259 21.71 -6.37 3.22
N SER A 260 21.68 -5.04 3.13
CA SER A 260 22.85 -4.19 3.36
C SER A 260 23.30 -4.24 4.81
N TYR A 261 22.37 -4.16 5.76
CA TYR A 261 22.68 -4.28 7.19
C TYR A 261 23.41 -5.58 7.52
N ALA A 262 22.88 -6.72 7.04
CA ALA A 262 23.48 -8.02 7.32
C ALA A 262 24.85 -8.20 6.62
N SER A 263 25.03 -7.64 5.42
CA SER A 263 26.29 -7.75 4.67
C SER A 263 27.40 -6.85 5.22
N THR A 264 27.06 -5.74 5.85
CA THR A 264 28.03 -4.84 6.50
C THR A 264 28.36 -5.24 7.94
N GLY A 265 27.54 -6.11 8.55
CA GLY A 265 27.71 -6.64 9.89
C GLY A 265 28.29 -8.07 9.92
N GLU A 266 28.23 -8.70 11.09
CA GLU A 266 28.75 -10.06 11.33
C GLU A 266 27.87 -11.17 10.74
N LEU A 267 26.64 -10.86 10.29
CA LEU A 267 25.65 -11.85 9.84
C LEU A 267 25.93 -12.40 8.43
N GLY A 268 26.48 -11.56 7.54
CA GLY A 268 26.81 -11.92 6.16
C GLY A 268 25.65 -11.79 5.15
N ALA A 269 26.01 -11.73 3.86
CA ALA A 269 25.09 -11.42 2.77
C ALA A 269 23.97 -12.50 2.58
N ALA A 270 24.28 -13.78 2.81
CA ALA A 270 23.29 -14.86 2.69
C ALA A 270 22.17 -14.71 3.74
N VAL A 271 22.52 -14.36 4.98
CA VAL A 271 21.55 -14.11 6.05
C VAL A 271 20.68 -12.88 5.72
N GLY A 272 21.28 -11.84 5.15
CA GLY A 272 20.55 -10.65 4.72
C GLY A 272 19.52 -10.93 3.62
N ALA A 273 19.88 -11.73 2.60
CA ALA A 273 18.97 -12.13 1.55
C ALA A 273 17.79 -12.96 2.11
N MET A 274 18.07 -13.91 3.00
CA MET A 274 17.03 -14.69 3.67
C MET A 274 16.13 -13.83 4.55
N ALA A 275 16.67 -12.84 5.25
CA ALA A 275 15.92 -11.90 6.07
C ALA A 275 14.87 -11.12 5.27
N VAL A 276 15.22 -10.65 4.06
CA VAL A 276 14.25 -9.99 3.16
C VAL A 276 13.12 -10.95 2.81
N SER A 277 13.43 -12.21 2.48
CA SER A 277 12.43 -13.23 2.17
C SER A 277 11.50 -13.52 3.36
N ILE A 278 12.07 -13.65 4.56
CA ILE A 278 11.30 -13.83 5.81
C ILE A 278 10.38 -12.65 6.06
N ALA A 279 10.86 -11.40 5.91
CA ALA A 279 10.05 -10.20 6.05
C ALA A 279 8.87 -10.19 5.06
N MET A 280 9.09 -10.57 3.81
CA MET A 280 8.06 -10.65 2.76
C MET A 280 7.00 -11.70 3.09
N VAL A 281 7.39 -12.92 3.48
CA VAL A 281 6.46 -13.99 3.89
C VAL A 281 5.67 -13.56 5.13
N ALA A 282 6.35 -13.03 6.14
CA ALA A 282 5.70 -12.52 7.35
C ALA A 282 4.70 -11.40 7.04
N SER A 283 4.99 -10.55 6.05
CA SER A 283 4.07 -9.50 5.62
C SER A 283 2.79 -10.04 4.97
N ILE A 284 2.84 -11.19 4.31
CA ILE A 284 1.63 -11.85 3.77
C ILE A 284 0.71 -12.26 4.93
N ILE A 285 1.28 -12.93 5.94
CA ILE A 285 0.55 -13.33 7.15
C ILE A 285 0.01 -12.09 7.87
N GLY A 286 0.83 -11.05 7.99
CA GLY A 286 0.46 -9.79 8.62
C GLY A 286 -0.68 -9.07 7.91
N LYS A 287 -0.66 -8.98 6.58
CA LYS A 287 -1.73 -8.33 5.80
C LYS A 287 -3.08 -9.01 5.99
N PHE A 288 -3.10 -10.35 5.95
CA PHE A 288 -4.33 -11.10 6.20
C PHE A 288 -4.76 -11.00 7.68
N GLY A 289 -3.86 -11.30 8.62
CA GLY A 289 -4.16 -11.33 10.05
C GLY A 289 -4.56 -9.96 10.61
N LEU A 290 -3.81 -8.89 10.30
CA LEU A 290 -4.14 -7.53 10.74
C LEU A 290 -5.39 -6.98 10.04
N GLY A 291 -5.66 -7.39 8.79
CA GLY A 291 -6.91 -7.06 8.11
C GLY A 291 -8.12 -7.65 8.84
N TRP A 292 -8.06 -8.95 9.14
CA TRP A 292 -9.10 -9.64 9.92
C TRP A 292 -9.26 -9.02 11.32
N LEU A 293 -8.14 -8.77 11.99
CA LEU A 293 -8.13 -8.17 13.33
C LEU A 293 -8.77 -6.77 13.32
N CYS A 294 -8.49 -5.98 12.27
CA CYS A 294 -9.03 -4.64 12.11
C CYS A 294 -10.56 -4.64 12.01
N ASP A 295 -11.14 -5.67 11.39
CA ASP A 295 -12.59 -5.82 11.28
C ASP A 295 -13.26 -6.23 12.61
N HIS A 296 -12.52 -6.92 13.52
CA HIS A 296 -13.08 -7.43 14.78
C HIS A 296 -12.85 -6.49 15.97
N ILE A 297 -11.68 -5.88 16.06
CA ILE A 297 -11.30 -5.01 17.19
C ILE A 297 -11.08 -3.54 16.79
N GLY A 298 -11.23 -3.22 15.49
CA GLY A 298 -11.08 -1.88 14.94
C GLY A 298 -9.64 -1.46 14.68
N ALA A 299 -9.49 -0.40 13.86
CA ALA A 299 -8.18 0.11 13.43
C ALA A 299 -7.33 0.63 14.60
N ARG A 300 -7.97 1.18 15.64
CA ARG A 300 -7.29 1.68 16.83
C ARG A 300 -6.43 0.61 17.51
N MET A 301 -7.03 -0.52 17.87
CA MET A 301 -6.32 -1.60 18.55
C MET A 301 -5.40 -2.37 17.62
N THR A 302 -5.79 -2.54 16.36
CA THR A 302 -4.93 -3.15 15.33
C THR A 302 -3.66 -2.33 15.11
N GLY A 303 -3.76 -0.99 15.13
CA GLY A 303 -2.58 -0.11 15.06
C GLY A 303 -1.64 -0.27 16.26
N VAL A 304 -2.19 -0.44 17.46
CA VAL A 304 -1.39 -0.73 18.67
C VAL A 304 -0.67 -2.07 18.53
N ILE A 305 -1.38 -3.13 18.12
CA ILE A 305 -0.79 -4.47 17.96
C ILE A 305 0.30 -4.45 16.88
N ALA A 306 0.05 -3.80 15.75
CA ALA A 306 1.03 -3.65 14.69
C ALA A 306 2.27 -2.88 15.17
N GLY A 307 2.06 -1.82 15.95
CA GLY A 307 3.14 -1.05 16.57
C GLY A 307 3.99 -1.88 17.53
N VAL A 308 3.35 -2.70 18.38
CA VAL A 308 4.05 -3.61 19.29
C VAL A 308 4.84 -4.66 18.51
N LEU A 309 4.23 -5.32 17.53
CA LEU A 309 4.90 -6.35 16.73
C LEU A 309 6.07 -5.78 15.92
N GLY A 310 5.86 -4.63 15.26
CA GLY A 310 6.90 -3.97 14.47
C GLY A 310 8.05 -3.44 15.31
N GLY A 311 7.74 -2.78 16.43
CA GLY A 311 8.75 -2.23 17.34
C GLY A 311 9.53 -3.32 18.07
N ALA A 312 8.85 -4.33 18.64
CA ALA A 312 9.50 -5.48 19.26
C ALA A 312 10.33 -6.27 18.25
N GLY A 313 9.80 -6.46 17.02
CA GLY A 313 10.54 -7.10 15.93
C GLY A 313 11.84 -6.38 15.59
N ALA A 314 11.78 -5.05 15.42
CA ALA A 314 12.97 -4.25 15.18
C ALA A 314 13.98 -4.30 16.35
N ALA A 315 13.48 -4.25 17.59
CA ALA A 315 14.33 -4.36 18.78
C ALA A 315 15.01 -5.74 18.86
N ILE A 316 14.24 -6.83 18.69
CA ILE A 316 14.81 -8.20 18.70
C ILE A 316 15.85 -8.35 17.60
N ALA A 317 15.55 -7.88 16.37
CA ALA A 317 16.50 -7.95 15.25
C ALA A 317 17.80 -7.18 15.54
N PHE A 318 17.70 -6.01 16.18
CA PHE A 318 18.87 -5.21 16.55
C PHE A 318 19.71 -5.86 17.65
N PHE A 319 19.05 -6.30 18.75
CA PHE A 319 19.77 -6.89 19.89
C PHE A 319 20.22 -8.34 19.66
N ALA A 320 19.79 -8.99 18.58
CA ALA A 320 20.24 -10.33 18.21
C ALA A 320 21.75 -10.39 17.91
N GLY A 321 22.36 -9.26 17.49
CA GLY A 321 23.78 -9.22 17.14
C GLY A 321 24.14 -10.29 16.08
N ALA A 322 25.10 -11.16 16.39
CA ALA A 322 25.52 -12.29 15.54
C ALA A 322 24.56 -13.50 15.58
N ASN A 323 23.53 -13.50 16.44
CA ASN A 323 22.59 -14.62 16.54
C ASN A 323 21.60 -14.59 15.36
N VAL A 324 21.85 -15.39 14.34
CA VAL A 324 21.06 -15.51 13.11
C VAL A 324 19.59 -15.84 13.38
N MET A 325 19.31 -16.76 14.31
CA MET A 325 17.94 -17.16 14.62
C MET A 325 17.17 -16.03 15.30
N GLY A 326 17.78 -15.36 16.26
CA GLY A 326 17.21 -14.16 16.90
C GLY A 326 16.92 -13.06 15.89
N PHE A 327 17.83 -12.83 14.94
CA PHE A 327 17.65 -11.86 13.87
C PHE A 327 16.45 -12.23 12.98
N TYR A 328 16.31 -13.49 12.57
CA TYR A 328 15.18 -13.94 11.74
C TYR A 328 13.83 -13.82 12.46
N VAL A 329 13.77 -14.15 13.74
CA VAL A 329 12.56 -13.96 14.57
C VAL A 329 12.19 -12.48 14.65
N GLY A 330 13.16 -11.61 14.90
CA GLY A 330 12.95 -10.16 14.92
C GLY A 330 12.44 -9.63 13.58
N VAL A 331 13.04 -10.05 12.46
CA VAL A 331 12.65 -9.68 11.11
C VAL A 331 11.25 -10.20 10.77
N ALA A 332 10.87 -11.41 11.21
CA ALA A 332 9.53 -11.95 10.99
C ALA A 332 8.46 -11.10 11.72
N LEU A 333 8.66 -10.77 12.99
CA LEU A 333 7.76 -9.90 13.75
C LEU A 333 7.67 -8.50 13.13
N PHE A 334 8.82 -7.93 12.75
CA PHE A 334 8.88 -6.66 12.02
C PHE A 334 8.09 -6.73 10.71
N GLY A 335 8.21 -7.85 9.97
CA GLY A 335 7.48 -8.13 8.74
C GLY A 335 5.96 -8.08 8.91
N VAL A 336 5.44 -8.67 9.99
CA VAL A 336 4.03 -8.55 10.35
C VAL A 336 3.67 -7.09 10.67
N GLY A 337 4.47 -6.41 11.49
CA GLY A 337 4.20 -5.04 11.93
C GLY A 337 4.14 -4.03 10.78
N TYR A 338 5.12 -4.03 9.87
CA TYR A 338 5.13 -3.06 8.76
C TYR A 338 4.02 -3.31 7.73
N SER A 339 3.51 -4.54 7.64
CA SER A 339 2.41 -4.88 6.73
C SER A 339 1.14 -4.07 7.02
N ALA A 340 0.99 -3.55 8.23
CA ALA A 340 -0.10 -2.69 8.66
C ALA A 340 -0.20 -1.36 7.86
N LEU A 341 0.87 -0.94 7.20
CA LEU A 341 0.90 0.25 6.34
C LEU A 341 -0.29 0.32 5.36
N ASN A 342 -0.68 -0.81 4.78
CA ASN A 342 -1.75 -0.87 3.79
C ASN A 342 -3.16 -1.05 4.41
N ILE A 343 -3.26 -1.27 5.71
CA ILE A 343 -4.51 -1.62 6.39
C ILE A 343 -4.88 -0.55 7.43
N VAL A 344 -3.96 -0.25 8.34
CA VAL A 344 -4.24 0.63 9.49
C VAL A 344 -4.52 2.07 9.07
N PRO A 345 -3.73 2.76 8.23
CA PRO A 345 -4.03 4.13 7.84
C PRO A 345 -5.39 4.31 7.13
N PRO A 346 -5.76 3.51 6.10
CA PRO A 346 -7.06 3.64 5.45
C PRO A 346 -8.23 3.32 6.39
N MET A 347 -8.11 2.30 7.23
CA MET A 347 -9.16 1.95 8.19
C MET A 347 -9.28 2.95 9.33
N THR A 348 -8.16 3.51 9.81
CA THR A 348 -8.16 4.61 10.78
C THR A 348 -8.82 5.85 10.19
N CYS A 349 -8.54 6.20 8.93
CA CYS A 349 -9.20 7.30 8.23
C CYS A 349 -10.71 7.09 8.19
N ARG A 350 -11.17 5.89 7.81
CA ARG A 350 -12.59 5.54 7.79
C ARG A 350 -13.24 5.66 9.17
N GLN A 351 -12.61 5.11 10.21
CA GLN A 351 -13.16 5.14 11.57
C GLN A 351 -13.14 6.52 12.22
N ALA A 352 -12.15 7.36 11.86
CA ALA A 352 -12.01 8.70 12.40
C ALA A 352 -12.93 9.73 11.69
N PHE A 353 -13.10 9.63 10.36
CA PHE A 353 -13.75 10.66 9.56
C PHE A 353 -15.00 10.17 8.81
N GLY A 354 -15.31 8.88 8.84
CA GLY A 354 -16.47 8.31 8.14
C GLY A 354 -16.25 8.09 6.65
N ASN A 355 -17.35 7.82 5.92
CA ASN A 355 -17.34 7.47 4.51
C ASN A 355 -17.71 8.63 3.57
N LYS A 356 -18.40 9.67 4.08
CA LYS A 356 -19.01 10.75 3.28
C LYS A 356 -18.06 11.39 2.25
N ASP A 357 -16.85 11.73 2.66
CA ASP A 357 -15.85 12.37 1.80
C ASP A 357 -14.50 11.63 1.89
N TYR A 358 -14.57 10.30 2.06
CA TYR A 358 -13.42 9.44 2.34
C TYR A 358 -12.31 9.59 1.31
N ALA A 359 -12.63 9.56 0.00
CA ALA A 359 -11.62 9.61 -1.05
C ALA A 359 -10.79 10.91 -1.03
N ASN A 360 -11.45 12.05 -0.76
CA ASN A 360 -10.77 13.33 -0.63
C ASN A 360 -9.94 13.40 0.65
N ILE A 361 -10.45 12.89 1.77
CA ILE A 361 -9.72 12.88 3.05
C ILE A 361 -8.53 11.94 2.96
N PHE A 362 -8.73 10.72 2.47
CA PHE A 362 -7.65 9.74 2.37
C PHE A 362 -6.61 10.11 1.31
N SER A 363 -6.97 10.90 0.27
CA SER A 363 -5.99 11.42 -0.68
C SER A 363 -4.94 12.32 -0.03
N MET A 364 -5.32 13.08 1.02
CA MET A 364 -4.37 13.89 1.77
C MET A 364 -3.40 13.00 2.58
N VAL A 365 -3.91 11.91 3.17
CA VAL A 365 -3.08 10.93 3.87
C VAL A 365 -2.13 10.24 2.88
N ALA A 366 -2.63 9.84 1.72
CA ALA A 366 -1.84 9.20 0.66
C ALA A 366 -0.78 10.17 0.07
N THR A 367 -1.08 11.45 -0.04
CA THR A 367 -0.09 12.49 -0.39
C THR A 367 1.05 12.49 0.62
N GLY A 368 0.72 12.50 1.91
CA GLY A 368 1.72 12.41 2.97
C GLY A 368 2.56 11.14 2.87
N LEU A 369 1.93 9.97 2.64
CA LEU A 369 2.64 8.70 2.41
C LEU A 369 3.67 8.80 1.29
N ASN A 370 3.32 9.40 0.15
CA ASN A 370 4.24 9.57 -0.97
C ASN A 370 5.41 10.51 -0.62
N VAL A 371 5.14 11.62 0.07
CA VAL A 371 6.17 12.56 0.54
C VAL A 371 7.15 11.84 1.47
N PHE A 372 6.65 11.17 2.51
CA PHE A 372 7.50 10.42 3.44
C PHE A 372 8.26 9.27 2.75
N SER A 373 7.65 8.59 1.78
CA SER A 373 8.30 7.56 0.97
C SER A 373 9.48 8.11 0.17
N GLY A 374 9.33 9.30 -0.40
CA GLY A 374 10.40 9.97 -1.15
C GLY A 374 11.62 10.32 -0.30
N PHE A 375 11.43 10.57 1.00
CA PHE A 375 12.54 10.83 1.93
C PHE A 375 13.12 9.56 2.57
N ALA A 376 12.42 8.44 2.59
CA ALA A 376 12.82 7.25 3.36
C ALA A 376 14.23 6.76 3.02
N ALA A 377 14.55 6.61 1.73
CA ALA A 377 15.87 6.15 1.29
C ALA A 377 16.99 7.13 1.69
N LEU A 378 16.73 8.44 1.57
CA LEU A 378 17.70 9.49 1.95
C LEU A 378 17.97 9.49 3.45
N ILE A 379 16.95 9.30 4.28
CA ILE A 379 17.10 9.23 5.75
C ILE A 379 18.03 8.06 6.12
N TYR A 380 17.81 6.87 5.56
CA TYR A 380 18.65 5.71 5.85
C TYR A 380 20.08 5.87 5.35
N ALA A 381 20.28 6.45 4.16
CA ALA A 381 21.59 6.74 3.62
C ALA A 381 22.34 7.72 4.52
N GLN A 382 21.71 8.83 4.92
CA GLN A 382 22.33 9.82 5.81
C GLN A 382 22.68 9.25 7.19
N ILE A 383 21.80 8.41 7.78
CA ILE A 383 22.11 7.75 9.05
C ILE A 383 23.38 6.91 8.91
N PHE A 384 23.49 6.13 7.82
CA PHE A 384 24.66 5.30 7.58
C PHE A 384 25.92 6.12 7.28
N ASP A 385 25.82 7.16 6.45
CA ASP A 385 26.95 8.01 6.08
C ASP A 385 27.55 8.76 7.29
N ILE A 386 26.70 9.19 8.23
CA ILE A 386 27.13 9.93 9.41
C ILE A 386 27.67 8.99 10.50
N THR A 387 27.03 7.82 10.69
CA THR A 387 27.33 6.95 11.84
C THR A 387 28.16 5.72 11.49
N GLY A 388 28.33 5.40 10.19
CA GLY A 388 28.94 4.15 9.71
C GLY A 388 28.14 2.89 10.08
N SER A 389 26.93 3.04 10.59
CA SER A 389 26.12 1.93 11.13
C SER A 389 24.63 2.12 10.89
N PHE A 390 23.88 1.01 10.80
CA PHE A 390 22.42 1.01 10.80
C PHE A 390 21.79 1.05 12.21
N ALA A 391 22.59 1.13 13.29
CA ALA A 391 22.07 1.18 14.67
C ALA A 391 21.08 2.35 14.85
N GLY A 392 21.41 3.54 14.34
CA GLY A 392 20.52 4.70 14.37
C GLY A 392 19.20 4.48 13.64
N ALA A 393 19.21 3.70 12.56
CA ALA A 393 18.01 3.33 11.81
C ALA A 393 17.07 2.42 12.64
N PHE A 394 17.61 1.43 13.34
CA PHE A 394 16.81 0.58 14.24
C PHE A 394 16.19 1.38 15.38
N TRP A 395 16.97 2.26 16.04
CA TRP A 395 16.43 3.12 17.09
C TRP A 395 15.32 4.06 16.58
N MET A 396 15.51 4.64 15.42
CA MET A 396 14.49 5.47 14.76
C MET A 396 13.20 4.66 14.52
N ILE A 397 13.31 3.44 13.99
CA ILE A 397 12.16 2.56 13.74
C ILE A 397 11.43 2.20 15.03
N ILE A 398 12.17 1.85 16.09
CA ILE A 398 11.59 1.55 17.41
C ILE A 398 10.80 2.77 17.92
N VAL A 399 11.39 3.97 17.88
CA VAL A 399 10.72 5.21 18.28
C VAL A 399 9.46 5.45 17.41
N PHE A 400 9.54 5.26 16.11
CA PHE A 400 8.39 5.43 15.22
C PHE A 400 7.26 4.48 15.57
N TYR A 401 7.53 3.21 15.88
CA TYR A 401 6.48 2.28 16.32
C TYR A 401 5.89 2.62 17.67
N VAL A 402 6.68 3.12 18.62
CA VAL A 402 6.14 3.67 19.87
C VAL A 402 5.20 4.84 19.61
N LEU A 403 5.59 5.77 18.70
CA LEU A 403 4.72 6.87 18.30
C LEU A 403 3.47 6.39 17.57
N VAL A 404 3.56 5.37 16.71
CA VAL A 404 2.41 4.72 16.06
C VAL A 404 1.41 4.19 17.10
N ILE A 405 1.89 3.53 18.18
CA ILE A 405 1.03 3.05 19.28
C ILE A 405 0.27 4.22 19.90
N LEU A 406 0.97 5.28 20.28
CA LEU A 406 0.36 6.47 20.91
C LEU A 406 -0.64 7.15 19.97
N LEU A 407 -0.27 7.35 18.72
CA LEU A 407 -1.13 7.98 17.71
C LEU A 407 -2.38 7.13 17.42
N SER A 408 -2.25 5.81 17.32
CA SER A 408 -3.39 4.91 17.12
C SER A 408 -4.44 5.03 18.22
N LEU A 409 -4.04 5.29 19.46
CA LEU A 409 -4.95 5.49 20.59
C LEU A 409 -5.73 6.81 20.53
N VAL A 410 -5.14 7.86 19.91
CA VAL A 410 -5.66 9.23 19.97
C VAL A 410 -6.45 9.63 18.72
N ILE A 411 -6.04 9.17 17.52
CA ILE A 411 -6.57 9.67 16.23
C ILE A 411 -8.07 9.40 16.09
N VAL A 412 -8.53 8.17 16.34
CA VAL A 412 -9.93 7.80 16.12
C VAL A 412 -10.89 8.57 17.04
N PRO A 413 -10.69 8.64 18.36
CA PRO A 413 -11.55 9.44 19.24
C PRO A 413 -11.55 10.92 18.88
N MET A 414 -10.38 11.47 18.49
CA MET A 414 -10.24 12.89 18.14
C MET A 414 -10.95 13.20 16.81
N GLY A 415 -10.82 12.31 15.81
CA GLY A 415 -11.45 12.47 14.50
C GLY A 415 -12.97 12.47 14.58
N ARG A 416 -13.54 11.53 15.35
CA ARG A 416 -15.00 11.41 15.54
C ARG A 416 -15.64 12.65 16.15
N LYS A 417 -14.97 13.40 17.02
CA LYS A 417 -15.47 14.62 17.62
C LYS A 417 -15.83 15.71 16.58
N SER A 418 -15.36 15.59 15.35
CA SER A 418 -15.64 16.58 14.30
C SER A 418 -16.97 16.38 13.60
N TRP A 419 -17.63 15.23 13.71
CA TRP A 419 -18.83 14.90 12.96
C TRP A 419 -19.83 13.97 13.69
N ALA A 420 -19.39 13.14 14.62
CA ALA A 420 -20.27 12.34 15.46
C ALA A 420 -20.78 13.20 16.62
N LYS A 421 -22.04 13.62 16.53
CA LYS A 421 -22.81 14.22 17.62
C LYS A 421 -23.78 13.22 18.22
#